data_2cf2b9925a086df1a2d3a737ea6e83af
#
_entry.id   2cf2b9925a086df1a2d3a737ea6e83af
#
_cell.length_a   1.000
_cell.length_b   1.000
_cell.length_c   1.000
_cell.angle_alpha   90.00
_cell.angle_beta   90.00
_cell.angle_gamma   90.00
#
_symmetry.space_group_name_H-M   'P 1'
#
loop_
_entity.id
_entity.type
_entity.pdbx_description
1 polymer ?
#
loop_
_entity_poly.entity_id
_entity_poly.type
_entity_poly.pdbx_seq_one_letter_code
_entity_poly.pdbx_strand_id
1 'polypeptide(L)'
;MNSEERRQYDRQRYLKNKEEVKKRRVERYWEDVENSRQKAKEYYKENAQKIKEYQAKYSEKRGDNYKKRYYQALSESKEKLGGKCVKCGTTERLQFDHIYPKDKLFEITRKLLMNDREKFQEELDKCQLLCYNCHLEKTKQSYLNGEFK
;
A
#
# COMPACT_ATOMS: atom_id res chain seq x y z
N MET A 1 31.50 -20.76 29.79
CA MET A 1 30.64 -20.53 28.64
C MET A 1 30.82 -19.08 28.22
N ASN A 2 31.33 -18.82 27.04
CA ASN A 2 31.52 -17.47 26.54
C ASN A 2 30.16 -16.86 26.11
N SER A 3 30.13 -15.57 25.74
CA SER A 3 28.88 -14.87 25.39
C SER A 3 28.17 -15.42 24.16
N GLU A 4 28.91 -16.04 23.25
CA GLU A 4 28.41 -16.62 22.01
C GLU A 4 27.82 -18.01 22.22
N GLU A 5 28.49 -18.84 23.00
CA GLU A 5 27.98 -20.15 23.44
C GLU A 5 26.68 -20.00 24.23
N ARG A 6 26.57 -18.96 25.06
CA ARG A 6 25.37 -18.68 25.83
C ARG A 6 24.18 -18.28 24.91
N ARG A 7 24.42 -17.42 23.89
CA ARG A 7 23.39 -17.07 22.90
C ARG A 7 22.91 -18.28 22.11
N GLN A 8 23.83 -19.17 21.71
CA GLN A 8 23.47 -20.39 20.97
C GLN A 8 22.66 -21.34 21.85
N TYR A 9 23.07 -21.53 23.09
CA TYR A 9 22.32 -22.33 24.08
C TYR A 9 20.92 -21.79 24.31
N ASP A 10 20.78 -20.49 24.54
CA ASP A 10 19.48 -19.82 24.75
C ASP A 10 18.59 -19.92 23.51
N ARG A 11 19.17 -19.81 22.32
CA ARG A 11 18.45 -19.98 21.05
C ARG A 11 17.95 -21.41 20.87
N GLN A 12 18.78 -22.41 21.14
CA GLN A 12 18.38 -23.83 21.06
C GLN A 12 17.28 -24.15 22.09
N ARG A 13 17.46 -23.69 23.32
CA ARG A 13 16.45 -23.82 24.38
C ARG A 13 15.13 -23.16 24.00
N TYR A 14 15.18 -21.95 23.42
CA TYR A 14 13.98 -21.27 22.92
C TYR A 14 13.30 -22.08 21.82
N LEU A 15 14.05 -22.56 20.82
CA LEU A 15 13.47 -23.32 19.72
C LEU A 15 12.85 -24.63 20.20
N LYS A 16 13.49 -25.34 21.14
CA LYS A 16 12.98 -26.56 21.73
C LYS A 16 11.66 -26.36 22.48
N ASN A 17 11.52 -25.22 23.16
CA ASN A 17 10.35 -24.95 24.01
C ASN A 17 9.31 -24.06 23.34
N LYS A 18 9.55 -23.59 22.12
CA LYS A 18 8.74 -22.57 21.43
C LYS A 18 7.26 -22.95 21.34
N GLU A 19 6.97 -24.17 20.94
CA GLU A 19 5.57 -24.61 20.76
C GLU A 19 4.85 -24.77 22.10
N GLU A 20 5.53 -25.26 23.12
CA GLU A 20 4.99 -25.36 24.46
C GLU A 20 4.72 -23.97 25.08
N VAL A 21 5.65 -23.03 24.90
CA VAL A 21 5.46 -21.63 25.35
C VAL A 21 4.30 -20.98 24.63
N LYS A 22 4.15 -21.21 23.31
CA LYS A 22 3.00 -20.71 22.55
C LYS A 22 1.69 -21.30 23.09
N LYS A 23 1.64 -22.62 23.28
CA LYS A 23 0.44 -23.31 23.80
C LYS A 23 0.02 -22.74 25.16
N ARG A 24 0.97 -22.62 26.11
CA ARG A 24 0.68 -22.04 27.43
C ARG A 24 0.23 -20.57 27.36
N ARG A 25 0.76 -19.77 26.39
CA ARG A 25 0.30 -18.39 26.17
C ARG A 25 -1.14 -18.33 25.67
N VAL A 26 -1.48 -19.21 24.72
CA VAL A 26 -2.85 -19.30 24.20
C VAL A 26 -3.82 -19.77 25.29
N GLU A 27 -3.48 -20.81 26.05
CA GLU A 27 -4.29 -21.30 27.16
C GLU A 27 -4.53 -20.18 28.19
N ARG A 28 -3.47 -19.51 28.66
CA ARG A 28 -3.58 -18.40 29.60
C ARG A 28 -4.39 -17.22 29.04
N TYR A 29 -4.26 -16.92 27.74
CA TYR A 29 -5.06 -15.89 27.10
C TYR A 29 -6.55 -16.22 27.15
N TRP A 30 -6.93 -17.45 26.87
CA TRP A 30 -8.34 -17.86 26.88
C TRP A 30 -8.90 -17.95 28.30
N GLU A 31 -8.09 -18.29 29.29
CA GLU A 31 -8.50 -18.29 30.70
C GLU A 31 -8.83 -16.87 31.22
N ASP A 32 -8.13 -15.84 30.69
CA ASP A 32 -8.30 -14.44 31.16
C ASP A 32 -8.80 -13.48 30.05
N VAL A 33 -9.37 -14.02 28.98
CA VAL A 33 -9.79 -13.22 27.81
C VAL A 33 -10.83 -12.14 28.17
N GLU A 34 -11.77 -12.46 29.03
CA GLU A 34 -12.84 -11.52 29.40
C GLU A 34 -12.31 -10.38 30.27
N ASN A 35 -11.44 -10.71 31.23
CA ASN A 35 -10.77 -9.72 32.06
C ASN A 35 -9.86 -8.80 31.23
N SER A 36 -9.11 -9.38 30.29
CA SER A 36 -8.28 -8.62 29.36
C SER A 36 -9.10 -7.69 28.45
N ARG A 37 -10.26 -8.15 27.97
CA ARG A 37 -11.19 -7.33 27.17
C ARG A 37 -11.78 -6.19 28.01
N GLN A 38 -12.14 -6.47 29.23
CA GLN A 38 -12.70 -5.47 30.14
C GLN A 38 -11.65 -4.38 30.45
N LYS A 39 -10.43 -4.77 30.82
CA LYS A 39 -9.31 -3.83 31.04
C LYS A 39 -9.02 -2.98 29.81
N ALA A 40 -9.03 -3.58 28.61
CA ALA A 40 -8.86 -2.84 27.36
C ALA A 40 -9.99 -1.83 27.14
N LYS A 41 -11.25 -2.19 27.38
CA LYS A 41 -12.39 -1.26 27.26
C LYS A 41 -12.27 -0.09 28.23
N GLU A 42 -11.91 -0.36 29.49
CA GLU A 42 -11.70 0.67 30.51
C GLU A 42 -10.56 1.62 30.11
N TYR A 43 -9.42 1.07 29.68
CA TYR A 43 -8.29 1.86 29.18
C TYR A 43 -8.67 2.77 28.03
N TYR A 44 -9.39 2.23 27.03
CA TYR A 44 -9.84 3.04 25.89
C TYR A 44 -10.86 4.09 26.29
N LYS A 45 -11.75 3.80 27.22
CA LYS A 45 -12.73 4.76 27.74
C LYS A 45 -12.04 5.92 28.46
N GLU A 46 -11.09 5.61 29.34
CA GLU A 46 -10.34 6.61 30.11
C GLU A 46 -9.40 7.47 29.25
N ASN A 47 -8.83 6.86 28.21
CA ASN A 47 -7.85 7.53 27.36
C ASN A 47 -8.41 7.99 26.00
N ALA A 48 -9.72 7.85 25.77
CA ALA A 48 -10.34 8.12 24.48
C ALA A 48 -10.00 9.50 23.91
N GLN A 49 -10.04 10.53 24.73
CA GLN A 49 -9.75 11.90 24.31
C GLN A 49 -8.27 12.06 23.91
N LYS A 50 -7.34 11.54 24.72
CA LYS A 50 -5.90 11.59 24.43
C LYS A 50 -5.55 10.83 23.14
N ILE A 51 -6.17 9.66 22.95
CA ILE A 51 -5.99 8.84 21.74
C ILE A 51 -6.51 9.60 20.51
N LYS A 52 -7.67 10.24 20.62
CA LYS A 52 -8.27 11.02 19.54
C LYS A 52 -7.40 12.22 19.15
N GLU A 53 -6.91 12.97 20.14
CA GLU A 53 -6.00 14.12 19.91
C GLU A 53 -4.67 13.67 19.27
N TYR A 54 -4.09 12.60 19.78
CA TYR A 54 -2.88 12.01 19.19
C TYR A 54 -3.10 11.56 17.74
N GLN A 55 -4.19 10.84 17.48
CA GLN A 55 -4.55 10.39 16.13
C GLN A 55 -4.80 11.57 15.19
N ALA A 56 -5.51 12.61 15.63
CA ALA A 56 -5.76 13.81 14.84
C ALA A 56 -4.46 14.51 14.44
N LYS A 57 -3.58 14.76 15.41
CA LYS A 57 -2.26 15.39 15.20
C LYS A 57 -1.39 14.59 14.22
N TYR A 58 -1.37 13.26 14.35
CA TYR A 58 -0.60 12.39 13.46
C TYR A 58 -1.23 12.20 12.09
N SER A 59 -2.57 12.14 12.00
CA SER A 59 -3.27 11.98 10.73
C SER A 59 -3.14 13.19 9.84
N GLU A 60 -3.22 14.40 10.41
CA GLU A 60 -3.01 15.65 9.70
C GLU A 60 -1.60 15.69 9.08
N LYS A 61 -0.56 15.56 9.91
CA LYS A 61 0.83 15.58 9.47
C LYS A 61 1.16 14.47 8.45
N ARG A 62 0.65 13.25 8.65
CA ARG A 62 0.84 12.13 7.72
C ARG A 62 0.05 12.32 6.44
N GLY A 63 -1.17 12.85 6.53
CA GLY A 63 -2.03 13.11 5.39
C GLY A 63 -1.41 14.11 4.42
N ASP A 64 -0.89 15.21 4.93
CA ASP A 64 -0.26 16.24 4.10
C ASP A 64 1.04 15.77 3.45
N ASN A 65 1.91 15.10 4.21
CA ASN A 65 3.14 14.52 3.67
C ASN A 65 2.84 13.43 2.63
N TYR A 66 1.83 12.60 2.88
CA TYR A 66 1.42 11.57 1.93
C TYR A 66 0.86 12.17 0.65
N LYS A 67 -0.02 13.17 0.74
CA LYS A 67 -0.57 13.90 -0.41
C LYS A 67 0.54 14.54 -1.23
N LYS A 68 1.45 15.28 -0.58
CA LYS A 68 2.59 15.93 -1.25
C LYS A 68 3.43 14.93 -2.03
N ARG A 69 3.84 13.84 -1.40
CA ARG A 69 4.62 12.77 -2.04
C ARG A 69 3.87 12.12 -3.20
N TYR A 70 2.58 11.88 -3.04
CA TYR A 70 1.74 11.31 -4.08
C TYR A 70 1.66 12.22 -5.31
N TYR A 71 1.33 13.51 -5.13
CA TYR A 71 1.20 14.43 -6.26
C TYR A 71 2.53 14.70 -6.94
N GLN A 72 3.63 14.76 -6.19
CA GLN A 72 4.98 14.85 -6.75
C GLN A 72 5.30 13.63 -7.62
N ALA A 73 5.13 12.41 -7.09
CA ALA A 73 5.39 11.18 -7.83
C ALA A 73 4.47 11.02 -9.05
N LEU A 74 3.22 11.50 -8.96
CA LEU A 74 2.29 11.53 -10.08
C LEU A 74 2.74 12.49 -11.18
N SER A 75 3.24 13.70 -10.82
CA SER A 75 3.78 14.68 -11.76
C SER A 75 5.02 14.13 -12.47
N GLU A 76 5.99 13.63 -11.71
CA GLU A 76 7.21 13.01 -12.23
C GLU A 76 6.89 11.86 -13.22
N SER A 77 5.90 11.03 -12.88
CA SER A 77 5.47 9.93 -13.75
C SER A 77 4.83 10.41 -15.06
N LYS A 78 4.04 11.49 -15.00
CA LYS A 78 3.48 12.10 -16.21
C LYS A 78 4.55 12.77 -17.07
N GLU A 79 5.49 13.48 -16.45
CA GLU A 79 6.62 14.11 -17.14
C GLU A 79 7.49 13.06 -17.85
N LYS A 80 7.77 11.93 -17.21
CA LYS A 80 8.49 10.79 -17.83
C LYS A 80 7.82 10.29 -19.09
N LEU A 81 6.50 10.30 -19.17
CA LEU A 81 5.71 9.93 -20.35
C LEU A 81 5.45 11.10 -21.33
N GLY A 82 6.21 12.21 -21.19
CA GLY A 82 6.15 13.35 -22.10
C GLY A 82 5.11 14.41 -21.73
N GLY A 83 4.40 14.30 -20.61
CA GLY A 83 3.54 15.33 -20.02
C GLY A 83 2.32 15.75 -20.84
N LYS A 84 2.01 15.10 -21.96
CA LYS A 84 0.90 15.44 -22.87
C LYS A 84 0.24 14.20 -23.47
N CYS A 85 -0.99 14.35 -23.90
CA CYS A 85 -1.70 13.31 -24.63
C CYS A 85 -1.00 12.97 -25.95
N VAL A 86 -0.63 11.71 -26.16
CA VAL A 86 0.06 11.27 -27.38
C VAL A 86 -0.81 11.36 -28.64
N LYS A 87 -2.15 11.41 -28.50
CA LYS A 87 -3.08 11.52 -29.64
C LYS A 87 -3.36 12.98 -30.04
N CYS A 88 -3.65 13.86 -29.09
CA CYS A 88 -4.12 15.22 -29.39
C CYS A 88 -3.23 16.33 -28.83
N GLY A 89 -2.17 15.99 -28.09
CA GLY A 89 -1.20 16.97 -27.58
C GLY A 89 -1.65 17.78 -26.37
N THR A 90 -2.90 17.66 -25.89
CA THR A 90 -3.36 18.38 -24.71
C THR A 90 -2.63 17.95 -23.46
N THR A 91 -2.46 18.87 -22.50
CA THR A 91 -1.89 18.61 -21.18
C THR A 91 -2.95 18.42 -20.10
N GLU A 92 -4.25 18.57 -20.47
CA GLU A 92 -5.34 18.51 -19.53
C GLU A 92 -5.91 17.10 -19.36
N ARG A 93 -6.35 16.78 -18.14
CA ARG A 93 -7.06 15.56 -17.78
C ARG A 93 -6.34 14.28 -18.27
N LEU A 94 -5.01 14.26 -18.16
CA LEU A 94 -4.18 13.15 -18.55
C LEU A 94 -4.37 11.93 -17.65
N GLN A 95 -4.50 10.77 -18.28
CA GLN A 95 -4.62 9.46 -17.65
C GLN A 95 -3.51 8.53 -18.17
N PHE A 96 -3.04 7.65 -17.32
CA PHE A 96 -2.16 6.55 -17.73
C PHE A 96 -2.99 5.49 -18.46
N ASP A 97 -2.55 5.08 -19.62
CA ASP A 97 -3.22 4.12 -20.46
C ASP A 97 -2.20 3.11 -21.00
N HIS A 98 -2.46 1.82 -20.83
CA HIS A 98 -1.58 0.79 -21.38
C HIS A 98 -1.61 0.81 -22.88
N ILE A 99 -0.43 0.85 -23.52
CA ILE A 99 -0.30 0.85 -24.97
C ILE A 99 -1.02 -0.37 -25.53
N TYR A 100 -0.71 -1.53 -24.97
CA TYR A 100 -1.35 -2.80 -25.29
C TYR A 100 -2.08 -3.36 -24.06
N PRO A 101 -3.42 -3.50 -24.07
CA PRO A 101 -4.18 -4.01 -22.93
C PRO A 101 -3.73 -5.40 -22.43
N LYS A 102 -3.26 -6.25 -23.35
CA LYS A 102 -2.75 -7.61 -23.05
C LYS A 102 -1.47 -7.65 -22.22
N ASP A 103 -0.68 -6.57 -22.23
CA ASP A 103 0.59 -6.48 -21.51
C ASP A 103 0.41 -5.93 -20.09
N LYS A 104 -0.83 -5.57 -19.75
CA LYS A 104 -1.21 -5.07 -18.43
C LYS A 104 -1.09 -6.18 -17.40
N LEU A 105 -0.19 -6.03 -16.44
CA LEU A 105 -0.08 -6.90 -15.27
C LEU A 105 -0.80 -6.30 -14.05
N PHE A 106 -0.73 -4.97 -13.92
CA PHE A 106 -1.32 -4.24 -12.79
C PHE A 106 -2.06 -2.99 -13.29
N GLU A 107 -2.97 -2.50 -12.45
CA GLU A 107 -3.53 -1.16 -12.64
C GLU A 107 -2.56 -0.11 -12.10
N ILE A 108 -2.40 0.99 -12.83
CA ILE A 108 -1.67 2.18 -12.37
C ILE A 108 -2.52 2.88 -11.30
N THR A 109 -2.39 2.40 -10.08
CA THR A 109 -3.14 2.89 -8.93
C THR A 109 -2.27 3.72 -8.01
N ARG A 110 -2.92 4.57 -7.20
CA ARG A 110 -2.28 5.30 -6.11
C ARG A 110 -1.56 4.35 -5.15
N LYS A 111 -2.13 3.18 -4.87
CA LYS A 111 -1.55 2.18 -3.96
C LYS A 111 -0.23 1.64 -4.53
N LEU A 112 -0.19 1.32 -5.83
CA LEU A 112 1.01 0.81 -6.50
C LEU A 112 2.11 1.88 -6.48
N LEU A 113 1.81 3.10 -6.90
CA LEU A 113 2.76 4.22 -6.91
C LEU A 113 3.41 4.49 -5.55
N MET A 114 2.66 4.35 -4.46
CA MET A 114 3.12 4.71 -3.12
C MET A 114 3.79 3.56 -2.35
N ASN A 115 3.46 2.31 -2.65
CA ASN A 115 3.89 1.17 -1.86
C ASN A 115 4.92 0.26 -2.57
N ASP A 116 4.93 0.24 -3.91
CA ASP A 116 5.82 -0.62 -4.69
C ASP A 116 6.31 0.13 -5.94
N ARG A 117 7.38 0.90 -5.73
CA ARG A 117 7.89 1.81 -6.76
C ARG A 117 8.51 1.07 -7.94
N GLU A 118 9.09 -0.11 -7.74
CA GLU A 118 9.69 -0.91 -8.80
C GLU A 118 8.62 -1.45 -9.73
N LYS A 119 7.63 -2.15 -9.19
CA LYS A 119 6.48 -2.64 -9.99
C LYS A 119 5.69 -1.52 -10.66
N PHE A 120 5.55 -0.38 -9.98
CA PHE A 120 4.92 0.79 -10.59
C PHE A 120 5.70 1.26 -11.81
N GLN A 121 7.03 1.30 -11.71
CA GLN A 121 7.89 1.76 -12.80
C GLN A 121 7.87 0.79 -13.99
N GLU A 122 7.95 -0.51 -13.73
CA GLU A 122 7.84 -1.56 -14.77
C GLU A 122 6.51 -1.48 -15.52
N GLU A 123 5.42 -1.19 -14.79
CA GLU A 123 4.11 -1.08 -15.39
C GLU A 123 3.92 0.27 -16.11
N LEU A 124 4.52 1.35 -15.59
CA LEU A 124 4.51 2.66 -16.21
C LEU A 124 5.20 2.66 -17.59
N ASP A 125 6.27 1.88 -17.75
CA ASP A 125 7.02 1.77 -18.99
C ASP A 125 6.21 1.13 -20.13
N LYS A 126 5.10 0.46 -19.80
CA LYS A 126 4.11 -0.08 -20.78
C LYS A 126 2.98 0.90 -21.08
N CYS A 127 3.00 2.08 -20.46
CA CYS A 127 1.92 3.04 -20.54
C CYS A 127 2.26 4.25 -21.41
N GLN A 128 1.23 4.91 -21.84
CA GLN A 128 1.23 6.21 -22.50
C GLN A 128 0.30 7.18 -21.77
N LEU A 129 0.36 8.46 -22.10
CA LEU A 129 -0.59 9.44 -21.61
C LEU A 129 -1.68 9.70 -22.65
N LEU A 130 -2.92 9.50 -22.26
CA LEU A 130 -4.08 9.93 -23.03
C LEU A 130 -4.90 10.92 -22.18
N CYS A 131 -5.48 11.94 -22.83
CA CYS A 131 -6.52 12.71 -22.18
C CYS A 131 -7.81 11.88 -22.07
N TYR A 132 -8.72 12.30 -21.22
CA TYR A 132 -9.98 11.58 -20.96
C TYR A 132 -10.72 11.20 -22.27
N ASN A 133 -10.85 12.12 -23.21
CA ASN A 133 -11.58 11.88 -24.47
C ASN A 133 -10.87 10.85 -25.37
N CYS A 134 -9.55 10.99 -25.53
CA CYS A 134 -8.77 10.04 -26.34
C CYS A 134 -8.71 8.64 -25.70
N HIS A 135 -8.68 8.55 -24.38
CA HIS A 135 -8.75 7.28 -23.66
C HIS A 135 -10.12 6.62 -23.84
N LEU A 136 -11.22 7.39 -23.72
CA LEU A 136 -12.57 6.89 -23.95
C LEU A 136 -12.74 6.35 -25.38
N GLU A 137 -12.24 7.07 -26.39
CA GLU A 137 -12.29 6.63 -27.78
C GLU A 137 -11.49 5.36 -28.03
N LYS A 138 -10.27 5.26 -27.48
CA LYS A 138 -9.47 4.03 -27.53
C LYS A 138 -10.21 2.85 -26.91
N THR A 139 -10.77 3.04 -25.71
CA THR A 139 -11.53 2.00 -25.01
C THR A 139 -12.71 1.52 -25.84
N LYS A 140 -13.47 2.44 -26.44
CA LYS A 140 -14.60 2.12 -27.32
C LYS A 140 -14.16 1.28 -28.52
N GLN A 141 -13.06 1.66 -29.17
CA GLN A 141 -12.52 0.91 -30.31
C GLN A 141 -12.06 -0.50 -29.91
N SER A 142 -11.39 -0.64 -28.76
CA SER A 142 -10.96 -1.94 -28.27
C SER A 142 -12.14 -2.88 -27.94
N TYR A 143 -13.27 -2.33 -27.43
CA TYR A 143 -14.50 -3.12 -27.28
C TYR A 143 -15.08 -3.58 -28.63
N LEU A 144 -15.12 -2.70 -29.63
CA LEU A 144 -15.62 -3.04 -30.95
C LEU A 144 -14.74 -4.09 -31.64
N ASN A 145 -13.45 -4.07 -31.41
CA ASN A 145 -12.48 -5.02 -31.96
C ASN A 145 -12.42 -6.35 -31.14
N GLY A 146 -13.18 -6.50 -30.06
CA GLY A 146 -13.17 -7.70 -29.23
C GLY A 146 -11.88 -7.96 -28.46
N GLU A 147 -11.09 -6.91 -28.20
CA GLU A 147 -9.81 -7.01 -27.48
C GLU A 147 -9.99 -7.19 -25.95
N PHE A 148 -11.17 -6.93 -25.44
CA PHE A 148 -11.57 -7.24 -24.07
C PHE A 148 -12.40 -8.53 -24.05
N LYS A 149 -11.79 -9.62 -23.56
CA LYS A 149 -12.48 -10.83 -23.17
C LYS A 149 -12.65 -10.87 -21.66
#